data_27a9414152cd4daf78ca3b7789e47153
#
_entry.id   27a9414152cd4daf78ca3b7789e47153
#
_cell.length_a   1.000
_cell.length_b   1.000
_cell.length_c   1.000
_cell.angle_alpha   90.00
_cell.angle_beta   90.00
_cell.angle_gamma   90.00
#
_symmetry.space_group_name_H-M   'P 1'
#
loop_
_entity.id
_entity.type
_entity.pdbx_description
1 polymer ?
#
loop_
_entity_poly.entity_id
_entity_poly.type
_entity_poly.pdbx_seq_one_letter_code
_entity_poly.pdbx_strand_id
1 'polypeptide(L)'
;MNTPSPAPQRRRRAQASAPAPQQAPDAQEAVRREGGSSAPRRRTPSGSRRAAIDSAFEHSIFERMPTPVRVLLITLCVAVFFTCAVGITRSYLEAQEERRRLEAEAAERAQHPLQYAGFITQYALSQDLDPALVAAVILCESSYNPEAESRLGARGLMQLMEDTAAWVAHKLGEDGEGYSFDLLYDPETNIRFGTWYLGYLSRRFGGDATKIVCAYHAGQGNVDAWLKNPEYSSDGVTLDVIPTQDTATYAARVLRARDVYRKYYFPSATSEPAVP
;
A
#
# COMPACT_ATOMS: atom_id res chain seq x y z
N MET A 1 8.55 -31.67 54.56
CA MET A 1 8.96 -30.32 54.97
C MET A 1 9.13 -29.49 53.75
N ASN A 2 8.11 -28.69 53.46
CA ASN A 2 8.02 -27.84 52.27
C ASN A 2 8.59 -26.47 52.59
N THR A 3 9.50 -25.98 51.78
CA THR A 3 9.84 -24.56 51.74
C THR A 3 9.49 -24.00 50.33
N PRO A 4 8.69 -22.93 50.22
CA PRO A 4 8.36 -22.34 48.95
C PRO A 4 9.42 -21.31 48.49
N SER A 5 9.74 -21.35 47.21
CA SER A 5 10.61 -20.42 46.52
C SER A 5 9.92 -19.04 46.30
N PRO A 6 10.62 -17.91 46.40
CA PRO A 6 10.01 -16.59 46.29
C PRO A 6 9.86 -16.13 44.85
N ALA A 7 8.74 -15.44 44.57
CA ALA A 7 8.38 -14.82 43.33
C ALA A 7 9.29 -13.63 42.94
N PRO A 8 9.51 -13.34 41.64
CA PRO A 8 10.32 -12.19 41.21
C PRO A 8 9.55 -10.86 41.34
N GLN A 9 10.20 -9.89 41.95
CA GLN A 9 9.72 -8.52 42.14
C GLN A 9 9.64 -7.77 40.81
N ARG A 10 8.47 -7.20 40.54
CA ARG A 10 8.24 -6.19 39.50
C ARG A 10 9.05 -4.92 39.81
N ARG A 11 10.08 -4.63 39.02
CA ARG A 11 10.71 -3.30 38.99
C ARG A 11 9.77 -2.32 38.29
N ARG A 12 9.20 -1.38 39.04
CA ARG A 12 8.55 -0.16 38.52
C ARG A 12 9.62 0.71 37.86
N ARG A 13 9.53 0.90 36.55
CA ARG A 13 10.28 1.95 35.85
C ARG A 13 9.57 3.28 36.10
N ALA A 14 10.30 4.22 36.69
CA ALA A 14 9.90 5.59 36.88
C ALA A 14 9.70 6.28 35.50
N GLN A 15 8.56 6.92 35.37
CA GLN A 15 8.28 7.85 34.28
C GLN A 15 9.05 9.14 34.55
N ALA A 16 9.99 9.47 33.68
CA ALA A 16 10.62 10.79 33.64
C ALA A 16 9.69 11.75 32.91
N SER A 17 9.21 12.76 33.64
CA SER A 17 8.42 13.88 33.14
C SER A 17 9.31 14.79 32.27
N ALA A 18 8.85 15.12 31.07
CA ALA A 18 9.45 16.16 30.23
C ALA A 18 9.16 17.57 30.81
N PRO A 19 10.10 18.54 30.75
CA PRO A 19 9.86 19.89 31.21
C PRO A 19 9.04 20.71 30.21
N ALA A 20 8.13 21.52 30.75
CA ALA A 20 7.32 22.49 30.03
C ALA A 20 8.13 23.64 29.44
N PRO A 21 7.68 24.28 28.33
CA PRO A 21 8.38 25.43 27.74
C PRO A 21 8.24 26.68 28.61
N GLN A 22 9.37 27.33 28.89
CA GLN A 22 9.45 28.61 29.59
C GLN A 22 8.87 29.74 28.73
N GLN A 23 7.97 30.50 29.31
CA GLN A 23 7.46 31.76 28.78
C GLN A 23 8.54 32.85 28.86
N ALA A 24 8.69 33.61 27.78
CA ALA A 24 9.51 34.83 27.74
C ALA A 24 8.81 35.96 28.50
N PRO A 25 9.55 36.84 29.19
CA PRO A 25 8.97 37.91 29.99
C PRO A 25 8.55 39.12 29.15
N ASP A 26 7.38 39.70 29.52
CA ASP A 26 6.85 40.93 29.04
C ASP A 26 7.79 42.12 29.21
N ALA A 27 8.06 42.85 28.12
CA ALA A 27 8.74 44.13 28.12
C ALA A 27 7.71 45.28 28.17
N GLN A 28 7.21 45.56 29.34
CA GLN A 28 6.53 46.85 29.64
C GLN A 28 6.96 47.25 31.06
N GLU A 29 7.93 48.13 31.14
CA GLU A 29 8.03 49.16 32.19
C GLU A 29 9.47 49.75 32.21
N ALA A 30 9.64 50.88 31.52
CA ALA A 30 10.63 51.89 31.92
C ALA A 30 10.66 53.03 30.89
N VAL A 31 9.77 53.95 30.97
CA VAL A 31 10.05 55.36 30.55
C VAL A 31 9.25 56.30 31.43
N ARG A 32 9.87 56.79 32.46
CA ARG A 32 9.54 58.07 33.08
C ARG A 32 10.74 58.60 33.82
N ARG A 33 11.40 59.60 33.22
CA ARG A 33 11.92 60.84 33.87
C ARG A 33 12.94 61.53 32.97
N GLU A 34 12.53 62.79 32.72
CA GLU A 34 13.28 64.01 32.80
C GLU A 34 14.27 64.38 31.70
N GLY A 35 14.09 65.61 31.21
CA GLY A 35 15.16 66.45 30.72
C GLY A 35 14.72 67.36 29.57
N GLY A 36 14.18 68.52 29.86
CA GLY A 36 13.90 69.57 28.89
C GLY A 36 15.18 70.13 28.30
N SER A 37 15.20 70.29 26.98
CA SER A 37 16.11 71.22 26.30
C SER A 37 15.45 71.65 25.00
N SER A 38 15.23 72.92 24.92
CA SER A 38 14.67 73.70 23.77
C SER A 38 15.68 73.69 22.61
N ALA A 39 15.33 73.07 21.48
CA ALA A 39 16.04 73.28 20.22
C ALA A 39 15.08 73.84 19.13
N PRO A 40 15.54 74.60 18.16
CA PRO A 40 14.73 75.46 17.34
C PRO A 40 13.91 74.65 16.27
N ARG A 41 12.65 75.12 16.11
CA ARG A 41 11.73 74.61 15.08
C ARG A 41 12.33 74.72 13.67
N ARG A 42 12.82 73.63 13.13
CA ARG A 42 13.08 73.49 11.69
C ARG A 42 11.71 73.44 10.96
N ARG A 43 11.43 74.42 10.19
CA ARG A 43 10.30 74.49 9.24
C ARG A 43 10.49 73.34 8.22
N THR A 44 9.66 72.34 8.25
CA THR A 44 9.59 71.28 7.21
C THR A 44 8.78 71.84 6.02
N PRO A 45 9.35 71.79 4.80
CA PRO A 45 8.55 72.08 3.60
C PRO A 45 7.87 70.76 3.17
N SER A 46 6.79 70.37 3.78
CA SER A 46 6.18 69.08 3.51
C SER A 46 4.80 69.13 2.82
N GLY A 47 4.32 70.30 2.42
CA GLY A 47 3.01 70.40 1.76
C GLY A 47 3.05 70.26 0.23
N SER A 48 4.12 70.74 -0.43
CA SER A 48 4.11 70.83 -1.89
C SER A 48 4.58 69.55 -2.64
N ARG A 49 5.40 68.72 -2.01
CA ARG A 49 5.87 67.46 -2.68
C ARG A 49 4.85 66.34 -2.62
N ARG A 50 4.07 66.22 -1.54
CA ARG A 50 2.97 65.25 -1.46
C ARG A 50 1.86 65.60 -2.44
N ALA A 51 1.43 66.88 -2.48
CA ALA A 51 0.43 67.32 -3.44
C ALA A 51 0.86 67.14 -4.91
N ALA A 52 2.17 67.28 -5.22
CA ALA A 52 2.69 67.02 -6.57
C ALA A 52 2.77 65.54 -6.92
N ILE A 53 2.99 64.64 -5.94
CA ILE A 53 2.98 63.21 -6.17
C ILE A 53 1.54 62.70 -6.31
N ASP A 54 0.64 63.17 -5.48
CA ASP A 54 -0.79 62.83 -5.56
C ASP A 54 -1.42 63.33 -6.87
N SER A 55 -1.10 64.52 -7.36
CA SER A 55 -1.59 65.05 -8.65
C SER A 55 -0.98 64.37 -9.88
N ALA A 56 0.22 63.82 -9.76
CA ALA A 56 0.83 63.03 -10.84
C ALA A 56 0.26 61.61 -10.96
N PHE A 57 -0.31 61.07 -9.89
CA PHE A 57 -0.94 59.74 -9.87
C PHE A 57 -2.42 59.78 -10.30
N GLU A 58 -3.07 61.02 -10.26
CA GLU A 58 -4.50 61.16 -10.57
C GLU A 58 -4.85 61.09 -12.07
N HIS A 59 -3.88 61.10 -12.97
CA HIS A 59 -4.17 60.91 -14.39
C HIS A 59 -3.44 59.71 -14.93
N SER A 60 -3.95 58.52 -14.56
CA SER A 60 -3.45 57.29 -15.12
C SER A 60 -3.59 57.34 -16.67
N ILE A 61 -2.60 56.83 -17.37
CA ILE A 61 -2.62 56.69 -18.85
C ILE A 61 -3.93 56.05 -19.31
N PHE A 62 -4.56 55.27 -18.44
CA PHE A 62 -5.83 54.60 -18.65
C PHE A 62 -7.01 55.58 -18.82
N GLU A 63 -7.04 56.73 -18.11
CA GLU A 63 -8.11 57.75 -18.23
C GLU A 63 -8.03 58.56 -19.51
N ARG A 64 -6.88 58.64 -20.16
CA ARG A 64 -6.67 59.30 -21.43
C ARG A 64 -7.01 58.46 -22.65
N MET A 65 -7.24 57.14 -22.49
CA MET A 65 -7.58 56.25 -23.58
C MET A 65 -9.04 56.41 -24.02
N PRO A 66 -9.34 56.30 -25.33
CA PRO A 66 -10.72 56.26 -25.81
C PRO A 66 -11.50 55.11 -25.16
N THR A 67 -12.79 55.38 -24.83
CA THR A 67 -13.66 54.40 -24.17
C THR A 67 -13.63 52.99 -24.79
N PRO A 68 -13.67 52.82 -26.12
CA PRO A 68 -13.63 51.49 -26.73
C PRO A 68 -12.30 50.73 -26.47
N VAL A 69 -11.17 51.42 -26.36
CA VAL A 69 -9.88 50.85 -26.04
C VAL A 69 -9.81 50.34 -24.59
N ARG A 70 -10.40 51.12 -23.66
CA ARG A 70 -10.48 50.70 -22.25
C ARG A 70 -11.33 49.44 -22.10
N VAL A 71 -12.49 49.40 -22.73
CA VAL A 71 -13.38 48.21 -22.71
C VAL A 71 -12.65 47.00 -23.27
N LEU A 72 -11.94 47.13 -24.39
CA LEU A 72 -11.17 46.06 -25.02
C LEU A 72 -10.06 45.54 -24.07
N LEU A 73 -9.33 46.42 -23.40
CA LEU A 73 -8.28 46.05 -22.46
C LEU A 73 -8.85 45.32 -21.24
N ILE A 74 -9.95 45.81 -20.70
CA ILE A 74 -10.61 45.16 -19.55
C ILE A 74 -11.12 43.80 -19.94
N THR A 75 -11.78 43.62 -21.08
CA THR A 75 -12.26 42.31 -21.55
C THR A 75 -11.12 41.34 -21.79
N LEU A 76 -10.00 41.81 -22.36
CA LEU A 76 -8.81 41.00 -22.55
C LEU A 76 -8.20 40.55 -21.21
N CYS A 77 -8.05 41.47 -20.25
CA CYS A 77 -7.55 41.15 -18.91
C CYS A 77 -8.46 40.12 -18.18
N VAL A 78 -9.79 40.32 -18.29
CA VAL A 78 -10.76 39.38 -17.73
C VAL A 78 -10.65 38.01 -18.40
N ALA A 79 -10.54 37.96 -19.74
CA ALA A 79 -10.36 36.70 -20.47
C ALA A 79 -9.07 35.98 -20.07
N VAL A 80 -7.94 36.71 -19.97
CA VAL A 80 -6.66 36.14 -19.51
C VAL A 80 -6.76 35.64 -18.08
N PHE A 81 -7.41 36.43 -17.19
CA PHE A 81 -7.62 36.00 -15.80
C PHE A 81 -8.43 34.70 -15.71
N PHE A 82 -9.53 34.58 -16.48
CA PHE A 82 -10.33 33.37 -16.50
C PHE A 82 -9.57 32.17 -17.08
N THR A 83 -8.80 32.36 -18.16
CA THR A 83 -8.00 31.28 -18.74
C THR A 83 -6.92 30.81 -17.78
N CYS A 84 -6.24 31.72 -17.09
CA CYS A 84 -5.26 31.39 -16.05
C CYS A 84 -5.93 30.67 -14.87
N ALA A 85 -7.07 31.17 -14.39
CA ALA A 85 -7.80 30.55 -13.28
C ALA A 85 -8.26 29.14 -13.61
N VAL A 86 -8.79 28.92 -14.84
CA VAL A 86 -9.17 27.58 -15.32
C VAL A 86 -7.94 26.66 -15.43
N GLY A 87 -6.82 27.18 -15.96
CA GLY A 87 -5.56 26.41 -16.02
C GLY A 87 -5.05 25.98 -14.66
N ILE A 88 -5.00 26.91 -13.70
CA ILE A 88 -4.57 26.63 -12.31
C ILE A 88 -5.51 25.60 -11.65
N THR A 89 -6.84 25.76 -11.84
CA THR A 89 -7.83 24.85 -11.26
C THR A 89 -7.67 23.43 -11.83
N ARG A 90 -7.46 23.33 -13.15
CA ARG A 90 -7.21 22.03 -13.79
C ARG A 90 -5.94 21.35 -13.25
N SER A 91 -4.82 22.08 -13.24
CA SER A 91 -3.57 21.54 -12.70
C SER A 91 -3.69 21.13 -11.24
N TYR A 92 -4.44 21.87 -10.45
CA TYR A 92 -4.71 21.52 -9.04
C TYR A 92 -5.55 20.24 -8.92
N LEU A 93 -6.59 20.07 -9.74
CA LEU A 93 -7.42 18.86 -9.75
C LEU A 93 -6.62 17.64 -10.21
N GLU A 94 -5.84 17.76 -11.29
CA GLU A 94 -4.97 16.70 -11.79
C GLU A 94 -3.94 16.27 -10.72
N ALA A 95 -3.32 17.22 -10.04
CA ALA A 95 -2.39 16.91 -8.95
C ALA A 95 -3.07 16.22 -7.74
N GLN A 96 -4.33 16.58 -7.46
CA GLN A 96 -5.12 15.89 -6.42
C GLN A 96 -5.49 14.46 -6.81
N GLU A 97 -5.89 14.24 -8.06
CA GLU A 97 -6.20 12.90 -8.58
C GLU A 97 -4.97 12.01 -8.55
N GLU A 98 -3.81 12.53 -8.98
CA GLU A 98 -2.54 11.79 -8.92
C GLU A 98 -2.17 11.41 -7.48
N ARG A 99 -2.28 12.34 -6.53
CA ARG A 99 -2.06 12.05 -5.10
C ARG A 99 -2.98 10.93 -4.59
N ARG A 100 -4.28 11.00 -4.91
CA ARG A 100 -5.25 9.96 -4.52
C ARG A 100 -4.89 8.60 -5.12
N ARG A 101 -4.43 8.57 -6.38
CA ARG A 101 -3.97 7.33 -7.03
C ARG A 101 -2.75 6.76 -6.31
N LEU A 102 -1.74 7.57 -6.03
CA LEU A 102 -0.53 7.14 -5.31
C LEU A 102 -0.84 6.65 -3.89
N GLU A 103 -1.74 7.33 -3.18
CA GLU A 103 -2.19 6.90 -1.85
C GLU A 103 -2.95 5.57 -1.91
N ALA A 104 -3.83 5.40 -2.90
CA ALA A 104 -4.57 4.15 -3.10
C ALA A 104 -3.62 2.99 -3.46
N GLU A 105 -2.65 3.22 -4.33
CA GLU A 105 -1.61 2.23 -4.69
C GLU A 105 -0.72 1.87 -3.50
N ALA A 106 -0.34 2.86 -2.69
CA ALA A 106 0.42 2.61 -1.47
C ALA A 106 -0.38 1.81 -0.44
N ALA A 107 -1.68 2.10 -0.28
CA ALA A 107 -2.57 1.37 0.60
C ALA A 107 -2.80 -0.08 0.11
N GLU A 108 -3.00 -0.28 -1.19
CA GLU A 108 -3.13 -1.61 -1.80
C GLU A 108 -1.86 -2.44 -1.60
N ARG A 109 -0.68 -1.84 -1.84
CA ARG A 109 0.61 -2.50 -1.63
C ARG A 109 0.86 -2.83 -0.16
N ALA A 110 0.45 -1.96 0.77
CA ALA A 110 0.60 -2.21 2.19
C ALA A 110 -0.23 -3.41 2.70
N GLN A 111 -1.36 -3.71 2.05
CA GLN A 111 -2.20 -4.88 2.33
C GLN A 111 -1.64 -6.17 1.73
N HIS A 112 -0.65 -6.09 0.83
CA HIS A 112 -0.02 -7.21 0.15
C HIS A 112 1.49 -7.20 0.38
N PRO A 113 1.96 -7.38 1.64
CA PRO A 113 3.40 -7.42 1.92
C PRO A 113 4.03 -8.62 1.22
N LEU A 114 5.27 -8.46 0.75
CA LEU A 114 6.05 -9.56 0.20
C LEU A 114 7.22 -9.86 1.13
N GLN A 115 7.19 -11.04 1.74
CA GLN A 115 8.31 -11.60 2.50
C GLN A 115 8.80 -12.85 1.76
N TYR A 116 10.00 -13.32 2.09
CA TYR A 116 10.59 -14.54 1.51
C TYR A 116 10.66 -14.55 -0.03
N ALA A 117 10.77 -13.38 -0.67
CA ALA A 117 10.72 -13.25 -2.14
C ALA A 117 11.73 -14.15 -2.87
N GLY A 118 12.92 -14.36 -2.29
CA GLY A 118 13.93 -15.25 -2.85
C GLY A 118 13.45 -16.69 -2.95
N PHE A 119 12.94 -17.27 -1.85
CA PHE A 119 12.41 -18.63 -1.83
C PHE A 119 11.18 -18.78 -2.73
N ILE A 120 10.24 -17.81 -2.67
CA ILE A 120 9.05 -17.82 -3.53
C ILE A 120 9.45 -17.86 -5.00
N THR A 121 10.36 -16.99 -5.43
CA THR A 121 10.81 -16.95 -6.84
C THR A 121 11.53 -18.22 -7.23
N GLN A 122 12.48 -18.68 -6.42
CA GLN A 122 13.27 -19.87 -6.70
C GLN A 122 12.38 -21.10 -6.89
N TYR A 123 11.49 -21.37 -5.92
CA TYR A 123 10.67 -22.58 -5.95
C TYR A 123 9.51 -22.48 -6.95
N ALA A 124 8.93 -21.30 -7.17
CA ALA A 124 7.94 -21.12 -8.22
C ALA A 124 8.53 -21.42 -9.61
N LEU A 125 9.70 -20.87 -9.93
CA LEU A 125 10.37 -21.13 -11.20
C LEU A 125 10.75 -22.61 -11.37
N SER A 126 11.15 -23.30 -10.30
CA SER A 126 11.46 -24.73 -10.36
C SER A 126 10.26 -25.62 -10.67
N GLN A 127 9.05 -25.11 -10.46
CA GLN A 127 7.78 -25.81 -10.73
C GLN A 127 7.01 -25.24 -11.92
N ASP A 128 7.60 -24.32 -12.69
CA ASP A 128 6.95 -23.61 -13.80
C ASP A 128 5.66 -22.91 -13.37
N LEU A 129 5.73 -22.26 -12.19
CA LEU A 129 4.64 -21.50 -11.61
C LEU A 129 4.93 -20.00 -11.64
N ASP A 130 3.85 -19.22 -11.66
CA ASP A 130 3.90 -17.80 -11.41
C ASP A 130 4.22 -17.50 -9.93
N PRO A 131 5.34 -16.82 -9.60
CA PRO A 131 5.67 -16.47 -8.22
C PRO A 131 4.58 -15.67 -7.51
N ALA A 132 3.81 -14.88 -8.27
CA ALA A 132 2.68 -14.12 -7.73
C ALA A 132 1.57 -15.03 -7.19
N LEU A 133 1.35 -16.21 -7.79
CA LEU A 133 0.39 -17.20 -7.28
C LEU A 133 0.84 -17.77 -5.94
N VAL A 134 2.12 -18.11 -5.81
CA VAL A 134 2.68 -18.63 -4.55
C VAL A 134 2.58 -17.59 -3.44
N ALA A 135 2.97 -16.34 -3.72
CA ALA A 135 2.86 -15.23 -2.78
C ALA A 135 1.40 -14.99 -2.33
N ALA A 136 0.45 -15.07 -3.26
CA ALA A 136 -0.98 -14.93 -2.98
C ALA A 136 -1.53 -16.05 -2.08
N VAL A 137 -1.11 -17.29 -2.30
CA VAL A 137 -1.47 -18.42 -1.43
C VAL A 137 -0.93 -18.19 -0.03
N ILE A 138 0.35 -17.84 0.14
CA ILE A 138 0.95 -17.56 1.45
C ILE A 138 0.20 -16.43 2.18
N LEU A 139 -0.14 -15.35 1.49
CA LEU A 139 -0.92 -14.26 2.07
C LEU A 139 -2.29 -14.75 2.57
N CYS A 140 -2.99 -15.54 1.76
CA CYS A 140 -4.33 -16.02 2.09
C CYS A 140 -4.34 -17.10 3.17
N GLU A 141 -3.30 -17.92 3.28
CA GLU A 141 -3.21 -19.02 4.24
C GLU A 141 -2.77 -18.55 5.64
N SER A 142 -1.72 -17.76 5.69
CA SER A 142 -1.09 -17.42 6.99
C SER A 142 -0.85 -15.93 7.20
N SER A 143 -1.11 -15.08 6.22
CA SER A 143 -0.66 -13.67 6.21
C SER A 143 0.86 -13.56 6.46
N TYR A 144 1.63 -14.48 5.90
CA TYR A 144 3.09 -14.59 6.08
C TYR A 144 3.55 -14.93 7.51
N ASN A 145 2.69 -15.54 8.34
CA ASN A 145 3.09 -16.04 9.64
C ASN A 145 3.66 -17.47 9.53
N PRO A 146 4.98 -17.70 9.75
CA PRO A 146 5.56 -19.03 9.66
C PRO A 146 5.11 -19.97 10.80
N GLU A 147 4.72 -19.41 11.94
CA GLU A 147 4.25 -20.16 13.11
C GLU A 147 2.73 -20.41 13.09
N ALA A 148 2.06 -20.18 11.95
CA ALA A 148 0.62 -20.35 11.85
C ALA A 148 0.26 -21.84 11.95
N GLU A 149 -0.72 -22.14 12.83
CA GLU A 149 -1.34 -23.44 12.95
C GLU A 149 -2.86 -23.31 12.92
N SER A 150 -3.53 -24.05 12.05
CA SER A 150 -4.98 -24.06 11.97
C SER A 150 -5.61 -24.97 13.00
N ARG A 151 -6.93 -24.84 13.24
CA ARG A 151 -7.68 -25.77 14.13
C ARG A 151 -7.65 -27.20 13.64
N LEU A 152 -7.38 -27.43 12.37
CA LEU A 152 -7.30 -28.76 11.75
C LEU A 152 -5.85 -29.27 11.68
N GLY A 153 -4.88 -28.52 12.24
CA GLY A 153 -3.48 -28.88 12.30
C GLY A 153 -2.67 -28.55 11.03
N ALA A 154 -3.20 -27.74 10.11
CA ALA A 154 -2.39 -27.24 8.98
C ALA A 154 -1.32 -26.27 9.48
N ARG A 155 -0.08 -26.32 8.94
CA ARG A 155 1.07 -25.61 9.49
C ARG A 155 1.80 -24.70 8.51
N GLY A 156 2.32 -23.61 9.06
CA GLY A 156 3.28 -22.70 8.44
C GLY A 156 2.69 -21.78 7.39
N LEU A 157 3.57 -21.20 6.58
CA LEU A 157 3.24 -20.13 5.62
C LEU A 157 2.15 -20.53 4.61
N MET A 158 2.18 -21.76 4.12
CA MET A 158 1.25 -22.25 3.10
C MET A 158 0.21 -23.23 3.67
N GLN A 159 0.11 -23.35 5.00
CA GLN A 159 -0.90 -24.14 5.71
C GLN A 159 -1.05 -25.56 5.17
N LEU A 160 0.07 -26.31 5.12
CA LEU A 160 0.04 -27.68 4.67
C LEU A 160 -0.46 -28.63 5.78
N MET A 161 -1.37 -29.53 5.39
CA MET A 161 -1.83 -30.62 6.25
C MET A 161 -0.74 -31.73 6.32
N GLU A 162 -0.70 -32.44 7.43
CA GLU A 162 0.32 -33.48 7.69
C GLU A 162 0.40 -34.53 6.59
N ASP A 163 -0.74 -35.08 6.17
CA ASP A 163 -0.78 -36.07 5.08
C ASP A 163 -0.25 -35.53 3.75
N THR A 164 -0.56 -34.25 3.44
CA THR A 164 -0.06 -33.60 2.23
C THR A 164 1.44 -33.38 2.31
N ALA A 165 1.93 -32.92 3.46
CA ALA A 165 3.36 -32.69 3.67
C ALA A 165 4.17 -33.99 3.64
N ALA A 166 3.69 -35.03 4.28
CA ALA A 166 4.32 -36.34 4.25
C ALA A 166 4.36 -36.94 2.82
N TRP A 167 3.26 -36.78 2.07
CA TRP A 167 3.22 -37.18 0.67
C TRP A 167 4.21 -36.40 -0.20
N VAL A 168 4.31 -35.06 0.00
CA VAL A 168 5.29 -34.24 -0.71
C VAL A 168 6.72 -34.63 -0.35
N ALA A 169 7.02 -34.83 0.96
CA ALA A 169 8.32 -35.28 1.42
C ALA A 169 8.72 -36.63 0.74
N HIS A 170 7.81 -37.59 0.68
CA HIS A 170 8.02 -38.84 -0.03
C HIS A 170 8.33 -38.63 -1.53
N LYS A 171 7.58 -37.72 -2.20
CA LYS A 171 7.83 -37.40 -3.63
C LYS A 171 9.15 -36.73 -3.88
N LEU A 172 9.66 -36.00 -2.90
CA LEU A 172 10.98 -35.35 -2.95
C LEU A 172 12.14 -36.27 -2.47
N GLY A 173 11.83 -37.46 -1.90
CA GLY A 173 12.82 -38.35 -1.30
C GLY A 173 13.36 -37.85 0.04
N GLU A 174 12.55 -37.07 0.76
CA GLU A 174 12.91 -36.43 2.02
C GLU A 174 12.13 -37.00 3.23
N ASP A 175 11.50 -38.14 3.07
CA ASP A 175 10.70 -38.87 4.08
C ASP A 175 11.54 -39.78 4.98
N GLY A 176 12.87 -39.58 5.04
CA GLY A 176 13.79 -40.36 5.86
C GLY A 176 13.72 -40.01 7.35
N GLU A 177 14.67 -40.57 8.15
CA GLU A 177 14.74 -40.40 9.61
C GLU A 177 14.74 -38.94 10.12
N GLY A 178 15.11 -37.97 9.27
CA GLY A 178 15.11 -36.55 9.59
C GLY A 178 13.80 -35.85 9.32
N TYR A 179 12.80 -36.51 8.71
CA TYR A 179 11.51 -35.87 8.46
C TYR A 179 10.70 -35.72 9.74
N SER A 180 10.19 -34.52 9.95
CA SER A 180 9.21 -34.21 10.98
C SER A 180 8.23 -33.20 10.44
N PHE A 181 6.95 -33.29 10.80
CA PHE A 181 5.94 -32.31 10.42
C PHE A 181 6.24 -30.92 10.98
N ASP A 182 7.01 -30.82 12.08
CA ASP A 182 7.47 -29.54 12.65
C ASP A 182 8.42 -28.77 11.71
N LEU A 183 9.03 -29.42 10.73
CA LEU A 183 9.83 -28.75 9.69
C LEU A 183 9.00 -27.73 8.89
N LEU A 184 7.67 -27.82 8.91
CA LEU A 184 6.81 -26.86 8.22
C LEU A 184 6.72 -25.50 8.91
N TYR A 185 7.28 -25.30 10.09
CA TYR A 185 7.49 -23.99 10.68
C TYR A 185 8.74 -23.29 10.11
N ASP A 186 9.66 -24.06 9.45
CA ASP A 186 10.75 -23.45 8.69
C ASP A 186 10.22 -22.83 7.38
N PRO A 187 10.42 -21.52 7.16
CA PRO A 187 9.88 -20.84 5.99
C PRO A 187 10.32 -21.43 4.65
N GLU A 188 11.58 -21.84 4.52
CA GLU A 188 12.10 -22.39 3.28
C GLU A 188 11.46 -23.74 2.96
N THR A 189 11.43 -24.65 3.95
CA THR A 189 10.84 -25.97 3.80
C THR A 189 9.34 -25.88 3.47
N ASN A 190 8.62 -25.01 4.15
CA ASN A 190 7.19 -24.82 3.94
C ASN A 190 6.89 -24.28 2.52
N ILE A 191 7.61 -23.25 2.08
CA ILE A 191 7.47 -22.68 0.72
C ILE A 191 7.83 -23.72 -0.33
N ARG A 192 8.91 -24.46 -0.14
CA ARG A 192 9.35 -25.51 -1.05
C ARG A 192 8.30 -26.61 -1.21
N PHE A 193 7.78 -27.11 -0.12
CA PHE A 193 6.75 -28.17 -0.13
C PHE A 193 5.42 -27.68 -0.72
N GLY A 194 4.95 -26.52 -0.26
CA GLY A 194 3.69 -25.96 -0.76
C GLY A 194 3.75 -25.58 -2.24
N THR A 195 4.88 -25.02 -2.69
CA THR A 195 5.08 -24.69 -4.09
C THR A 195 5.19 -25.94 -4.96
N TRP A 196 5.86 -27.01 -4.47
CA TRP A 196 5.88 -28.29 -5.16
C TRP A 196 4.45 -28.85 -5.32
N TYR A 197 3.63 -28.77 -4.27
CA TYR A 197 2.24 -29.21 -4.32
C TYR A 197 1.40 -28.38 -5.30
N LEU A 198 1.57 -27.06 -5.32
CA LEU A 198 0.94 -26.20 -6.33
C LEU A 198 1.37 -26.58 -7.76
N GLY A 199 2.67 -26.88 -7.97
CA GLY A 199 3.18 -27.37 -9.26
C GLY A 199 2.57 -28.70 -9.69
N TYR A 200 2.40 -29.62 -8.74
CA TYR A 200 1.67 -30.87 -9.00
C TYR A 200 0.22 -30.60 -9.43
N LEU A 201 -0.50 -29.71 -8.73
CA LEU A 201 -1.87 -29.35 -9.09
C LEU A 201 -1.93 -28.63 -10.44
N SER A 202 -0.94 -27.79 -10.76
CA SER A 202 -0.82 -27.12 -12.05
C SER A 202 -0.72 -28.10 -13.20
N ARG A 203 0.18 -29.07 -13.09
CA ARG A 203 0.29 -30.15 -14.10
C ARG A 203 -0.97 -30.98 -14.23
N ARG A 204 -1.66 -31.26 -13.10
CA ARG A 204 -2.89 -32.03 -13.08
C ARG A 204 -4.04 -31.33 -13.78
N PHE A 205 -4.17 -30.02 -13.55
CA PHE A 205 -5.32 -29.21 -14.04
C PHE A 205 -4.96 -28.32 -15.24
N GLY A 206 -3.86 -28.62 -15.96
CA GLY A 206 -3.50 -27.93 -17.21
C GLY A 206 -3.16 -26.46 -17.04
N GLY A 207 -2.63 -26.04 -15.89
CA GLY A 207 -2.26 -24.65 -15.62
C GLY A 207 -3.43 -23.71 -15.30
N ASP A 208 -4.67 -24.23 -15.21
CA ASP A 208 -5.87 -23.41 -14.87
C ASP A 208 -5.80 -22.94 -13.42
N ALA A 209 -5.55 -21.64 -13.25
CA ALA A 209 -5.34 -21.04 -11.92
C ALA A 209 -6.55 -21.23 -10.98
N THR A 210 -7.78 -21.20 -11.50
CA THR A 210 -8.98 -21.39 -10.70
C THR A 210 -9.05 -22.81 -10.16
N LYS A 211 -8.85 -23.80 -11.01
CA LYS A 211 -8.85 -25.22 -10.60
C LYS A 211 -7.69 -25.53 -9.64
N ILE A 212 -6.50 -24.98 -9.87
CA ILE A 212 -5.35 -25.13 -8.99
C ILE A 212 -5.68 -24.62 -7.59
N VAL A 213 -6.21 -23.41 -7.48
CA VAL A 213 -6.52 -22.77 -6.19
C VAL A 213 -7.68 -23.50 -5.49
N CYS A 214 -8.70 -23.89 -6.23
CA CYS A 214 -9.79 -24.71 -5.69
C CYS A 214 -9.29 -26.08 -5.18
N ALA A 215 -8.38 -26.73 -5.91
CA ALA A 215 -7.83 -28.02 -5.51
C ALA A 215 -6.88 -27.91 -4.31
N TYR A 216 -6.16 -26.80 -4.20
CA TYR A 216 -5.34 -26.53 -3.02
C TYR A 216 -6.18 -26.42 -1.75
N HIS A 217 -7.30 -25.72 -1.81
CA HIS A 217 -8.18 -25.47 -0.67
C HIS A 217 -9.12 -26.66 -0.38
N ALA A 218 -9.82 -27.14 -1.38
CA ALA A 218 -10.86 -28.17 -1.22
C ALA A 218 -10.34 -29.60 -1.43
N GLY A 219 -9.12 -29.76 -1.92
CA GLY A 219 -8.57 -31.04 -2.33
C GLY A 219 -8.85 -31.40 -3.80
N GLN A 220 -7.86 -32.00 -4.45
CA GLN A 220 -7.92 -32.37 -5.87
C GLN A 220 -9.08 -33.31 -6.21
N GLY A 221 -9.43 -34.24 -5.30
CA GLY A 221 -10.52 -35.19 -5.51
C GLY A 221 -11.90 -34.52 -5.62
N ASN A 222 -12.12 -33.44 -4.88
CA ASN A 222 -13.35 -32.68 -4.98
C ASN A 222 -13.43 -31.95 -6.33
N VAL A 223 -12.34 -31.32 -6.78
CA VAL A 223 -12.32 -30.68 -8.10
C VAL A 223 -12.54 -31.69 -9.23
N ASP A 224 -11.93 -32.89 -9.15
CA ASP A 224 -12.19 -33.97 -10.10
C ASP A 224 -13.67 -34.40 -10.11
N ALA A 225 -14.31 -34.45 -8.94
CA ALA A 225 -15.73 -34.76 -8.84
C ALA A 225 -16.61 -33.64 -9.40
N TRP A 226 -16.24 -32.38 -9.16
CA TRP A 226 -16.97 -31.23 -9.70
C TRP A 226 -16.89 -31.18 -11.23
N LEU A 227 -15.73 -31.47 -11.82
CA LEU A 227 -15.57 -31.53 -13.27
C LEU A 227 -16.39 -32.63 -13.94
N LYS A 228 -16.76 -33.68 -13.20
CA LYS A 228 -17.63 -34.77 -13.70
C LYS A 228 -19.12 -34.48 -13.56
N ASN A 229 -19.48 -33.43 -12.80
CA ASN A 229 -20.90 -33.08 -12.59
C ASN A 229 -21.31 -32.00 -13.60
N PRO A 230 -22.33 -32.29 -14.45
CA PRO A 230 -22.83 -31.31 -15.43
C PRO A 230 -23.39 -30.01 -14.85
N GLU A 231 -23.72 -29.98 -13.55
CA GLU A 231 -24.15 -28.75 -12.86
C GLU A 231 -22.99 -27.79 -12.61
N TYR A 232 -21.73 -28.29 -12.58
CA TYR A 232 -20.54 -27.51 -12.23
C TYR A 232 -19.55 -27.39 -13.38
N SER A 233 -19.68 -28.26 -14.38
CA SER A 233 -18.81 -28.27 -15.57
C SER A 233 -19.62 -28.79 -16.78
N SER A 234 -19.78 -27.93 -17.76
CA SER A 234 -20.57 -28.25 -18.96
C SER A 234 -19.79 -29.13 -19.96
N ASP A 235 -18.47 -29.13 -19.91
CA ASP A 235 -17.58 -29.82 -20.84
C ASP A 235 -16.67 -30.89 -20.19
N GLY A 236 -16.75 -31.05 -18.87
CA GLY A 236 -15.89 -31.92 -18.09
C GLY A 236 -14.45 -31.42 -17.91
N VAL A 237 -14.13 -30.23 -18.41
CA VAL A 237 -12.80 -29.63 -18.41
C VAL A 237 -12.80 -28.28 -17.70
N THR A 238 -13.77 -27.44 -18.00
CA THR A 238 -13.92 -26.10 -17.42
C THR A 238 -14.74 -26.17 -16.13
N LEU A 239 -14.28 -25.55 -15.06
CA LEU A 239 -15.04 -25.43 -13.82
C LEU A 239 -15.92 -24.16 -13.92
N ASP A 240 -17.16 -24.34 -14.42
CA ASP A 240 -18.10 -23.22 -14.63
C ASP A 240 -18.66 -22.68 -13.33
N VAL A 241 -18.86 -23.56 -12.33
CA VAL A 241 -19.38 -23.22 -11.00
C VAL A 241 -18.54 -23.89 -9.91
N ILE A 242 -18.13 -23.12 -8.91
CA ILE A 242 -17.51 -23.66 -7.71
C ILE A 242 -18.63 -23.95 -6.70
N PRO A 243 -18.91 -25.23 -6.35
CA PRO A 243 -20.12 -25.60 -5.62
C PRO A 243 -20.17 -25.10 -4.19
N THR A 244 -18.99 -24.89 -3.55
CA THR A 244 -18.93 -24.48 -2.15
C THR A 244 -18.56 -23.02 -2.05
N GLN A 245 -19.36 -22.26 -1.29
CA GLN A 245 -19.15 -20.82 -1.10
C GLN A 245 -17.78 -20.50 -0.47
N ASP A 246 -17.31 -21.37 0.41
CA ASP A 246 -16.00 -21.20 1.08
C ASP A 246 -14.85 -21.27 0.07
N THR A 247 -14.84 -22.31 -0.78
CA THR A 247 -13.83 -22.45 -1.84
C THR A 247 -13.95 -21.35 -2.90
N ALA A 248 -15.16 -20.93 -3.26
CA ALA A 248 -15.35 -19.83 -4.21
C ALA A 248 -14.80 -18.52 -3.65
N THR A 249 -15.05 -18.24 -2.38
CA THR A 249 -14.52 -17.05 -1.68
C THR A 249 -13.00 -17.10 -1.57
N TYR A 250 -12.43 -18.26 -1.22
CA TYR A 250 -11.00 -18.47 -1.16
C TYR A 250 -10.34 -18.26 -2.53
N ALA A 251 -10.87 -18.90 -3.57
CA ALA A 251 -10.34 -18.78 -4.93
C ALA A 251 -10.34 -17.31 -5.42
N ALA A 252 -11.46 -16.61 -5.22
CA ALA A 252 -11.57 -15.20 -5.59
C ALA A 252 -10.55 -14.33 -4.84
N ARG A 253 -10.30 -14.60 -3.55
CA ARG A 253 -9.32 -13.88 -2.73
C ARG A 253 -7.89 -14.12 -3.21
N VAL A 254 -7.51 -15.39 -3.46
CA VAL A 254 -6.16 -15.75 -3.94
C VAL A 254 -5.91 -15.16 -5.34
N LEU A 255 -6.85 -15.30 -6.27
CA LEU A 255 -6.65 -14.80 -7.63
C LEU A 255 -6.55 -13.27 -7.68
N ARG A 256 -7.32 -12.55 -6.85
CA ARG A 256 -7.19 -11.10 -6.70
C ARG A 256 -5.82 -10.71 -6.11
N ALA A 257 -5.39 -11.38 -5.06
CA ALA A 257 -4.08 -11.15 -4.46
C ALA A 257 -2.94 -11.42 -5.45
N ARG A 258 -3.02 -12.51 -6.24
CA ARG A 258 -2.07 -12.81 -7.32
C ARG A 258 -1.93 -11.65 -8.30
N ASP A 259 -3.05 -11.06 -8.74
CA ASP A 259 -3.01 -9.96 -9.69
C ASP A 259 -2.35 -8.70 -9.09
N VAL A 260 -2.54 -8.45 -7.79
CA VAL A 260 -1.83 -7.40 -7.05
C VAL A 260 -0.32 -7.71 -6.95
N TYR A 261 0.06 -8.96 -6.62
CA TYR A 261 1.46 -9.34 -6.58
C TYR A 261 2.14 -9.24 -7.96
N ARG A 262 1.46 -9.61 -9.05
CA ARG A 262 1.95 -9.38 -10.41
C ARG A 262 2.20 -7.91 -10.68
N LYS A 263 1.23 -7.05 -10.34
CA LYS A 263 1.31 -5.61 -10.56
C LYS A 263 2.53 -4.98 -9.87
N TYR A 264 2.80 -5.35 -8.62
CA TYR A 264 3.77 -4.61 -7.79
C TYR A 264 5.12 -5.29 -7.61
N TYR A 265 5.20 -6.62 -7.74
CA TYR A 265 6.40 -7.37 -7.36
C TYR A 265 6.92 -8.31 -8.43
N PHE A 266 6.06 -8.80 -9.31
CA PHE A 266 6.41 -9.75 -10.36
C PHE A 266 5.84 -9.31 -11.72
N PRO A 267 6.16 -8.09 -12.21
CA PRO A 267 5.68 -7.64 -13.51
C PRO A 267 6.19 -8.54 -14.61
N SER A 268 5.30 -8.98 -15.51
CA SER A 268 5.69 -9.71 -16.71
C SER A 268 6.54 -8.81 -17.61
N ALA A 269 7.59 -9.33 -18.22
CA ALA A 269 8.49 -8.58 -19.12
C ALA A 269 7.78 -7.91 -20.32
N THR A 270 6.48 -8.21 -20.54
CA THR A 270 5.64 -7.64 -21.60
C THR A 270 4.86 -6.38 -21.18
N SER A 271 4.98 -5.94 -19.92
CA SER A 271 4.25 -4.78 -19.38
C SER A 271 5.09 -3.50 -19.26
N GLU A 272 6.24 -3.43 -19.93
CA GLU A 272 6.94 -2.14 -20.08
C GLU A 272 6.06 -1.23 -20.95
N PRO A 273 5.54 -0.09 -20.46
CA PRO A 273 4.94 0.90 -21.33
C PRO A 273 6.04 1.37 -22.26
N ALA A 274 5.80 1.30 -23.57
CA ALA A 274 6.67 1.93 -24.57
C ALA A 274 6.89 3.38 -24.12
N VAL A 275 8.12 3.67 -23.69
CA VAL A 275 8.55 5.04 -23.39
C VAL A 275 8.41 5.82 -24.68
N PRO A 276 7.68 6.95 -24.69
CA PRO A 276 7.48 7.77 -25.89
C PRO A 276 8.76 8.44 -26.38
#